data_8c4991463e04c2e931186df83da7f75a
#
_entry.id   8c4991463e04c2e931186df83da7f75a
#
_cell.length_a   1.000
_cell.length_b   1.000
_cell.length_c   1.000
_cell.angle_alpha   90.00
_cell.angle_beta   90.00
_cell.angle_gamma   90.00
#
_symmetry.space_group_name_H-M   'P 1'
#
loop_
_entity.id
_entity.type
_entity.pdbx_description
1 polymer ?
#
loop_
_entity_poly.entity_id
_entity_poly.type
_entity_poly.pdbx_seq_one_letter_code
_entity_poly.pdbx_strand_id
1 'polypeptide(L)'
;MSKKYEFVAGDEKVVNGVTLKRIRSLVFIPATTSTPEVNIGDIGGYIEHESNLDNSVTSRAWVYSDAWVYSDACVYGDARIHGDACVYGNAGVSGDAWVSGNARVSGDAWVSGNACVYGNAGVYGNAHVSGNACVYGNAGVYGNAGVYGNAHVYGVACVYGDACVSDNACVSGNACVYGNAGVSGNARVYNDNMLFWASKVGTENGTLTVFNTKSNNLLVTKGCFIGTPEEFLEASRKKHDPVTFREYQLLIEVATSRITKARKQI
;
A
#
# COMPACT_ATOMS: atom_id res chain seq x y z
N MET A 1 6.58 29.91 19.69
CA MET A 1 5.46 29.22 19.01
C MET A 1 4.81 28.28 19.98
N SER A 2 3.48 28.22 20.03
CA SER A 2 2.78 27.22 20.84
C SER A 2 3.01 25.83 20.27
N LYS A 3 3.35 24.87 21.14
CA LYS A 3 3.57 23.46 20.78
C LYS A 3 2.28 22.67 20.92
N LYS A 4 2.08 21.66 20.07
CA LYS A 4 0.95 20.75 20.14
C LYS A 4 1.11 19.71 21.25
N TYR A 5 2.32 19.30 21.52
CA TYR A 5 2.66 18.30 22.54
C TYR A 5 4.00 18.60 23.22
N GLU A 6 4.26 17.91 24.30
CA GLU A 6 5.54 17.88 25.00
C GLU A 6 5.98 16.44 25.26
N PHE A 7 7.27 16.26 25.58
CA PHE A 7 7.76 14.98 26.06
C PHE A 7 7.46 14.79 27.54
N VAL A 8 7.03 13.58 27.91
CA VAL A 8 6.80 13.20 29.30
C VAL A 8 8.14 12.82 29.94
N ALA A 9 8.56 13.56 30.96
CA ALA A 9 9.82 13.31 31.65
C ALA A 9 9.80 11.95 32.35
N GLY A 10 10.83 11.14 32.12
CA GLY A 10 10.99 9.82 32.76
C GLY A 10 10.17 8.69 32.14
N ASP A 11 9.38 8.93 31.09
CA ASP A 11 8.68 7.89 30.34
C ASP A 11 9.37 7.72 28.97
N GLU A 12 10.37 6.86 28.97
CA GLU A 12 11.21 6.57 27.81
C GLU A 12 11.26 5.08 27.53
N LYS A 13 11.42 4.71 26.27
CA LYS A 13 11.55 3.32 25.78
C LYS A 13 12.75 3.20 24.86
N VAL A 14 13.60 2.20 25.08
CA VAL A 14 14.73 1.92 24.18
C VAL A 14 14.34 0.82 23.21
N VAL A 15 14.46 1.12 21.92
CA VAL A 15 14.14 0.22 20.81
C VAL A 15 15.31 0.20 19.84
N ASN A 16 15.92 -0.96 19.62
CA ASN A 16 17.10 -1.11 18.74
C ASN A 16 18.24 -0.11 19.04
N GLY A 17 18.43 0.24 20.30
CA GLY A 17 19.44 1.22 20.73
C GLY A 17 19.03 2.69 20.60
N VAL A 18 17.82 2.97 20.13
CA VAL A 18 17.24 4.31 20.01
C VAL A 18 16.33 4.59 21.22
N THR A 19 16.50 5.75 21.84
CA THR A 19 15.64 6.18 22.96
C THR A 19 14.44 6.94 22.42
N LEU A 20 13.25 6.40 22.65
CA LEU A 20 11.98 7.00 22.29
C LEU A 20 11.33 7.62 23.53
N LYS A 21 10.70 8.75 23.39
CA LYS A 21 10.09 9.51 24.46
C LYS A 21 8.58 9.55 24.29
N ARG A 22 7.85 9.32 25.35
CA ARG A 22 6.39 9.45 25.41
C ARG A 22 5.99 10.90 25.17
N ILE A 23 4.89 11.12 24.45
CA ILE A 23 4.32 12.46 24.25
C ILE A 23 3.05 12.66 25.06
N ARG A 24 2.77 13.94 25.39
CA ARG A 24 1.52 14.38 26.05
C ARG A 24 0.96 15.56 25.29
N SER A 25 -0.35 15.56 25.04
CA SER A 25 -1.02 16.65 24.30
C SER A 25 -1.11 17.93 25.12
N LEU A 26 -0.84 19.05 24.45
CA LEU A 26 -1.02 20.40 24.98
C LEU A 26 -2.22 21.12 24.34
N VAL A 27 -2.89 20.48 23.38
CA VAL A 27 -4.03 21.02 22.65
C VAL A 27 -5.15 19.98 22.57
N PHE A 28 -6.37 20.44 22.34
CA PHE A 28 -7.48 19.56 21.97
C PHE A 28 -7.39 19.19 20.49
N ILE A 29 -7.44 17.90 20.16
CA ILE A 29 -7.51 17.38 18.79
C ILE A 29 -8.88 16.71 18.61
N PRO A 30 -9.75 17.23 17.73
CA PRO A 30 -11.10 16.69 17.59
C PRO A 30 -11.11 15.27 17.02
N ALA A 31 -12.12 14.50 17.42
CA ALA A 31 -12.38 13.17 16.86
C ALA A 31 -12.63 13.24 15.35
N THR A 32 -12.34 12.13 14.66
CA THR A 32 -12.76 11.89 13.28
C THR A 32 -13.75 10.73 13.25
N THR A 33 -14.25 10.35 12.07
CA THR A 33 -15.11 9.18 11.93
C THR A 33 -14.41 7.87 12.36
N SER A 34 -13.08 7.86 12.39
CA SER A 34 -12.27 6.64 12.60
C SER A 34 -11.38 6.71 13.85
N THR A 35 -11.25 7.88 14.49
CA THR A 35 -10.34 8.06 15.63
C THR A 35 -10.99 8.87 16.75
N PRO A 36 -10.70 8.53 18.02
CA PRO A 36 -11.16 9.32 19.15
C PRO A 36 -10.52 10.71 19.16
N GLU A 37 -11.13 11.61 19.91
CA GLU A 37 -10.52 12.90 20.28
C GLU A 37 -9.29 12.71 21.16
N VAL A 38 -8.44 13.72 21.18
CA VAL A 38 -7.31 13.81 22.11
C VAL A 38 -7.49 15.08 22.93
N ASN A 39 -7.61 14.92 24.25
CA ASN A 39 -7.78 16.04 25.16
C ASN A 39 -6.43 16.59 25.61
N ILE A 40 -6.43 17.81 26.14
CA ILE A 40 -5.25 18.38 26.77
C ILE A 40 -4.86 17.50 27.96
N GLY A 41 -3.59 17.10 27.99
CA GLY A 41 -3.04 16.20 29.00
C GLY A 41 -3.09 14.71 28.64
N ASP A 42 -3.79 14.32 27.59
CA ASP A 42 -3.82 12.93 27.13
C ASP A 42 -2.43 12.46 26.70
N ILE A 43 -2.13 11.23 27.08
CA ILE A 43 -0.86 10.57 26.77
C ILE A 43 -0.95 9.93 25.40
N GLY A 44 0.04 10.23 24.56
CA GLY A 44 0.23 9.63 23.24
C GLY A 44 1.23 8.48 23.21
N GLY A 45 1.74 8.15 22.05
CA GLY A 45 2.76 7.13 21.84
C GLY A 45 4.18 7.65 22.06
N TYR A 46 5.13 7.01 21.40
CA TYR A 46 6.56 7.29 21.55
C TYR A 46 7.14 7.84 20.24
N ILE A 47 7.96 8.87 20.35
CA ILE A 47 8.73 9.42 19.24
C ILE A 47 10.18 9.67 19.66
N GLU A 48 11.11 9.62 18.72
CA GLU A 48 12.52 9.90 18.98
C GLU A 48 12.78 11.41 19.04
N HIS A 49 12.34 12.13 18.02
CA HIS A 49 12.58 13.56 17.82
C HIS A 49 11.28 14.33 17.59
N GLU A 50 11.31 15.64 17.84
CA GLU A 50 10.15 16.52 17.52
C GLU A 50 9.83 16.53 16.01
N SER A 51 10.78 16.22 15.14
CA SER A 51 10.58 16.13 13.69
C SER A 51 9.74 14.91 13.26
N ASN A 52 9.61 13.88 14.11
CA ASN A 52 8.84 12.68 13.80
C ASN A 52 7.32 12.92 13.76
N LEU A 53 6.84 13.95 14.44
CA LEU A 53 5.42 14.29 14.48
C LEU A 53 5.24 15.80 14.29
N ASP A 54 4.42 16.19 13.33
CA ASP A 54 4.09 17.60 13.12
C ASP A 54 3.59 18.25 14.42
N ASN A 55 4.33 19.24 14.92
CA ASN A 55 4.08 19.94 16.18
C ASN A 55 3.27 21.24 16.02
N SER A 56 2.74 21.48 14.81
CA SER A 56 1.82 22.61 14.58
C SER A 56 0.51 22.40 15.33
N VAL A 57 0.03 23.41 16.01
CA VAL A 57 -1.25 23.37 16.75
C VAL A 57 -2.47 23.19 15.85
N THR A 58 -2.33 23.40 14.55
CA THR A 58 -3.38 23.19 13.55
C THR A 58 -3.37 21.78 12.94
N SER A 59 -2.28 21.04 13.12
CA SER A 59 -2.16 19.66 12.65
C SER A 59 -2.92 18.71 13.57
N ARG A 60 -3.69 17.79 12.98
CA ARG A 60 -4.37 16.73 13.73
C ARG A 60 -3.61 15.41 13.78
N ALA A 61 -2.40 15.35 13.18
CA ALA A 61 -1.54 14.19 13.27
C ALA A 61 -1.27 13.77 14.72
N TRP A 62 -1.41 12.48 15.04
CA TRP A 62 -1.16 11.99 16.40
C TRP A 62 -0.67 10.56 16.42
N VAL A 63 0.20 10.28 17.39
CA VAL A 63 0.70 8.94 17.70
C VAL A 63 0.02 8.50 19.00
N TYR A 64 -0.75 7.41 18.93
CA TYR A 64 -1.57 6.91 20.05
C TYR A 64 -0.94 5.71 20.74
N SER A 65 -1.40 5.42 21.93
CA SER A 65 -1.11 4.17 22.68
C SER A 65 0.39 3.90 22.79
N ASP A 66 0.84 2.73 22.33
CA ASP A 66 2.25 2.33 22.36
C ASP A 66 2.90 2.34 20.97
N ALA A 67 2.27 3.01 20.00
CA ALA A 67 2.84 3.22 18.66
C ALA A 67 4.14 4.05 18.70
N TRP A 68 5.03 3.81 17.75
CA TRP A 68 6.38 4.39 17.74
C TRP A 68 6.72 5.02 16.39
N VAL A 69 7.33 6.18 16.43
CA VAL A 69 7.87 6.86 15.26
C VAL A 69 9.31 7.28 15.54
N TYR A 70 10.27 6.87 14.74
CA TYR A 70 11.68 7.16 15.00
C TYR A 70 12.53 7.24 13.74
N SER A 71 13.81 7.53 13.88
CA SER A 71 14.74 7.92 12.82
C SER A 71 14.23 9.17 12.09
N ASP A 72 14.37 9.24 10.78
CA ASP A 72 13.91 10.38 9.97
C ASP A 72 12.44 10.24 9.52
N ALA A 73 11.70 9.29 10.09
CA ALA A 73 10.28 9.12 9.78
C ALA A 73 9.45 10.31 10.23
N CYS A 74 8.45 10.69 9.42
CA CYS A 74 7.60 11.84 9.70
C CYS A 74 6.11 11.55 9.55
N VAL A 75 5.32 12.04 10.51
CA VAL A 75 3.86 11.93 10.57
C VAL A 75 3.27 13.34 10.60
N TYR A 76 2.43 13.68 9.61
CA TYR A 76 1.88 15.02 9.48
C TYR A 76 0.47 15.04 8.84
N GLY A 77 -0.11 16.25 8.71
CA GLY A 77 -1.50 16.41 8.28
C GLY A 77 -2.47 15.95 9.35
N ASP A 78 -3.34 15.01 9.02
CA ASP A 78 -4.32 14.40 9.92
C ASP A 78 -4.03 12.92 10.17
N ALA A 79 -2.80 12.47 9.85
CA ALA A 79 -2.38 11.07 9.93
C ALA A 79 -2.36 10.53 11.37
N ARG A 80 -2.72 9.27 11.53
CA ARG A 80 -2.89 8.60 12.83
C ARG A 80 -2.10 7.30 12.88
N ILE A 81 -1.26 7.17 13.91
CA ILE A 81 -0.51 5.95 14.20
C ILE A 81 -1.04 5.37 15.50
N HIS A 82 -1.45 4.11 15.51
CA HIS A 82 -2.23 3.53 16.59
C HIS A 82 -1.77 2.12 16.98
N GLY A 83 -2.09 1.67 18.22
CA GLY A 83 -1.75 0.34 18.71
C GLY A 83 -0.25 0.19 18.93
N ASP A 84 0.35 -0.87 18.41
CA ASP A 84 1.79 -1.15 18.43
C ASP A 84 2.45 -0.88 17.08
N ALA A 85 1.81 -0.03 16.24
CA ALA A 85 2.33 0.29 14.93
C ALA A 85 3.66 1.03 14.99
N CYS A 86 4.52 0.76 14.00
CA CYS A 86 5.88 1.29 13.97
C CYS A 86 6.15 1.97 12.63
N VAL A 87 6.59 3.23 12.68
CA VAL A 87 7.01 4.02 11.50
C VAL A 87 8.46 4.45 11.70
N TYR A 88 9.36 4.08 10.78
CA TYR A 88 10.80 4.36 10.95
C TYR A 88 11.56 4.45 9.63
N GLY A 89 12.86 4.76 9.71
CA GLY A 89 13.67 5.09 8.54
C GLY A 89 13.31 6.47 8.03
N ASN A 90 13.18 6.66 6.71
CA ASN A 90 12.74 7.90 6.08
C ASN A 90 11.24 7.86 5.72
N ALA A 91 10.47 6.99 6.37
CA ALA A 91 9.08 6.76 6.00
C ALA A 91 8.18 7.97 6.30
N GLY A 92 7.23 8.24 5.41
CA GLY A 92 6.26 9.31 5.56
C GLY A 92 4.82 8.78 5.71
N VAL A 93 4.08 9.31 6.68
CA VAL A 93 2.64 9.06 6.83
C VAL A 93 1.91 10.39 6.86
N SER A 94 0.96 10.62 5.95
CA SER A 94 0.34 11.94 5.79
C SER A 94 -1.12 11.90 5.31
N GLY A 95 -1.75 13.07 5.23
CA GLY A 95 -3.18 13.17 4.93
C GLY A 95 -4.01 12.60 6.07
N ASP A 96 -5.10 11.93 5.77
CA ASP A 96 -5.94 11.20 6.72
C ASP A 96 -5.52 9.73 6.87
N ALA A 97 -4.26 9.39 6.55
CA ALA A 97 -3.77 8.03 6.56
C ALA A 97 -3.76 7.42 7.96
N TRP A 98 -4.06 6.13 8.02
CA TRP A 98 -4.12 5.39 9.27
C TRP A 98 -3.21 4.16 9.26
N VAL A 99 -2.28 4.11 10.23
CA VAL A 99 -1.41 2.96 10.46
C VAL A 99 -1.70 2.41 11.86
N SER A 100 -2.09 1.13 11.97
CA SER A 100 -2.56 0.58 13.25
C SER A 100 -2.27 -0.91 13.46
N GLY A 101 -2.58 -1.42 14.66
CA GLY A 101 -2.24 -2.78 15.07
C GLY A 101 -0.74 -2.94 15.21
N ASN A 102 -0.17 -3.99 14.67
CA ASN A 102 1.28 -4.25 14.64
C ASN A 102 1.89 -3.88 13.27
N ALA A 103 1.24 -2.99 12.51
CA ALA A 103 1.68 -2.61 11.18
C ALA A 103 3.04 -1.88 11.20
N ARG A 104 3.82 -2.07 10.14
CA ARG A 104 5.15 -1.47 10.02
C ARG A 104 5.29 -0.72 8.71
N VAL A 105 5.75 0.52 8.79
CA VAL A 105 6.07 1.36 7.62
C VAL A 105 7.53 1.81 7.75
N SER A 106 8.38 1.50 6.78
CA SER A 106 9.80 1.84 6.89
C SER A 106 10.54 1.94 5.55
N GLY A 107 11.82 2.32 5.61
CA GLY A 107 12.60 2.71 4.46
C GLY A 107 12.18 4.09 3.99
N ASP A 108 12.06 4.30 2.69
CA ASP A 108 11.53 5.52 2.07
C ASP A 108 10.03 5.36 1.71
N ALA A 109 9.32 4.46 2.43
CA ALA A 109 7.92 4.14 2.16
C ALA A 109 6.99 5.31 2.48
N TRP A 110 5.93 5.42 1.70
CA TRP A 110 4.97 6.51 1.83
C TRP A 110 3.54 6.02 1.93
N VAL A 111 2.83 6.43 2.99
CA VAL A 111 1.40 6.14 3.19
C VAL A 111 0.64 7.48 3.27
N SER A 112 -0.30 7.71 2.34
CA SER A 112 -0.94 9.03 2.23
C SER A 112 -2.40 9.01 1.78
N GLY A 113 -3.04 10.17 1.75
CA GLY A 113 -4.48 10.26 1.47
C GLY A 113 -5.28 9.64 2.61
N ASN A 114 -6.29 8.86 2.32
CA ASN A 114 -7.10 8.11 3.27
C ASN A 114 -6.65 6.65 3.39
N ALA A 115 -5.40 6.34 3.06
CA ALA A 115 -4.90 4.99 3.03
C ALA A 115 -4.80 4.36 4.42
N CYS A 116 -5.06 3.06 4.52
CA CYS A 116 -5.03 2.31 5.76
C CYS A 116 -4.00 1.17 5.69
N VAL A 117 -3.14 1.08 6.70
CA VAL A 117 -2.21 -0.05 6.88
C VAL A 117 -2.42 -0.61 8.27
N TYR A 118 -2.92 -1.86 8.40
CA TYR A 118 -3.27 -2.40 9.71
C TYR A 118 -3.10 -3.92 9.85
N GLY A 119 -3.32 -4.43 11.07
CA GLY A 119 -3.00 -5.81 11.40
C GLY A 119 -1.49 -5.98 11.57
N ASN A 120 -0.90 -6.96 10.90
CA ASN A 120 0.55 -7.20 10.86
C ASN A 120 1.14 -6.79 9.49
N ALA A 121 0.46 -5.91 8.76
CA ALA A 121 0.87 -5.52 7.42
C ALA A 121 2.18 -4.73 7.42
N GLY A 122 2.94 -4.86 6.33
CA GLY A 122 4.20 -4.15 6.16
C GLY A 122 4.28 -3.38 4.84
N VAL A 123 4.79 -2.15 4.92
CA VAL A 123 5.09 -1.30 3.77
C VAL A 123 6.55 -0.86 3.87
N TYR A 124 7.40 -1.29 2.92
CA TYR A 124 8.85 -1.18 3.04
C TYR A 124 9.52 -0.70 1.74
N GLY A 125 10.76 -0.25 1.86
CA GLY A 125 11.54 0.25 0.72
C GLY A 125 10.96 1.58 0.23
N ASN A 126 10.83 1.76 -1.08
CA ASN A 126 10.23 2.94 -1.71
C ASN A 126 8.73 2.72 -2.03
N ALA A 127 8.05 1.83 -1.30
CA ALA A 127 6.67 1.48 -1.59
C ALA A 127 5.70 2.63 -1.27
N HIS A 128 4.67 2.77 -2.10
CA HIS A 128 3.65 3.81 -1.95
C HIS A 128 2.25 3.21 -1.75
N VAL A 129 1.55 3.65 -0.72
CA VAL A 129 0.14 3.31 -0.49
C VAL A 129 -0.66 4.62 -0.38
N SER A 130 -1.61 4.85 -1.29
CA SER A 130 -2.33 6.13 -1.30
C SER A 130 -3.76 6.05 -1.83
N GLY A 131 -4.48 7.18 -1.79
CA GLY A 131 -5.91 7.21 -2.06
C GLY A 131 -6.68 6.64 -0.88
N ASN A 132 -7.62 5.74 -1.14
CA ASN A 132 -8.37 4.98 -0.13
C ASN A 132 -7.87 3.53 -0.05
N ALA A 133 -6.64 3.26 -0.45
CA ALA A 133 -6.08 1.92 -0.50
C ALA A 133 -5.89 1.33 0.90
N CYS A 134 -6.10 0.02 1.03
CA CYS A 134 -5.93 -0.68 2.29
C CYS A 134 -4.96 -1.86 2.16
N VAL A 135 -3.98 -1.92 3.06
CA VAL A 135 -3.05 -3.04 3.20
C VAL A 135 -3.21 -3.63 4.60
N TYR A 136 -3.63 -4.90 4.73
CA TYR A 136 -3.96 -5.45 6.03
C TYR A 136 -3.76 -6.97 6.16
N GLY A 137 -3.99 -7.49 7.36
CA GLY A 137 -3.67 -8.88 7.69
C GLY A 137 -2.16 -9.04 7.87
N ASN A 138 -1.56 -9.98 7.16
CA ASN A 138 -0.11 -10.18 7.09
C ASN A 138 0.45 -9.78 5.71
N ALA A 139 -0.25 -8.91 5.00
CA ALA A 139 0.14 -8.50 3.65
C ALA A 139 1.38 -7.60 3.64
N GLY A 140 2.11 -7.63 2.53
CA GLY A 140 3.31 -6.83 2.38
C GLY A 140 3.39 -6.09 1.05
N VAL A 141 3.90 -4.85 1.10
CA VAL A 141 4.17 -4.02 -0.08
C VAL A 141 5.63 -3.57 0.01
N TYR A 142 6.48 -3.94 -0.98
CA TYR A 142 7.93 -3.73 -0.89
C TYR A 142 8.53 -3.18 -2.19
N GLY A 143 9.79 -2.76 -2.12
CA GLY A 143 10.52 -2.23 -3.27
C GLY A 143 9.91 -0.91 -3.72
N ASN A 144 9.67 -0.75 -5.01
CA ASN A 144 9.04 0.43 -5.60
C ASN A 144 7.53 0.22 -5.86
N ALA A 145 6.92 -0.79 -5.22
CA ALA A 145 5.55 -1.16 -5.48
C ALA A 145 4.55 -0.09 -5.05
N GLY A 146 3.45 0.02 -5.80
CA GLY A 146 2.39 0.98 -5.50
C GLY A 146 1.02 0.34 -5.31
N VAL A 147 0.26 0.82 -4.31
CA VAL A 147 -1.13 0.45 -4.06
C VAL A 147 -1.97 1.71 -3.99
N TYR A 148 -2.87 1.91 -4.95
CA TYR A 148 -3.56 3.18 -5.19
C TYR A 148 -5.07 3.05 -5.31
N GLY A 149 -5.78 4.18 -5.30
CA GLY A 149 -7.23 4.22 -5.48
C GLY A 149 -7.97 3.58 -4.32
N ASN A 150 -8.86 2.65 -4.59
CA ASN A 150 -9.61 1.87 -3.60
C ASN A 150 -9.09 0.42 -3.54
N ALA A 151 -7.83 0.18 -3.88
CA ALA A 151 -7.27 -1.16 -3.93
C ALA A 151 -7.08 -1.77 -2.53
N HIS A 152 -7.25 -3.08 -2.45
CA HIS A 152 -7.08 -3.85 -1.22
C HIS A 152 -6.02 -4.93 -1.40
N VAL A 153 -5.05 -4.98 -0.48
CA VAL A 153 -4.04 -6.04 -0.40
C VAL A 153 -4.12 -6.65 0.99
N TYR A 154 -4.45 -7.93 1.10
CA TYR A 154 -4.68 -8.56 2.41
C TYR A 154 -4.41 -10.06 2.45
N GLY A 155 -4.59 -10.67 3.63
CA GLY A 155 -4.21 -12.06 3.87
C GLY A 155 -2.69 -12.15 4.07
N VAL A 156 -2.01 -12.97 3.31
CA VAL A 156 -0.55 -13.05 3.23
C VAL A 156 -0.03 -12.61 1.86
N ALA A 157 -0.84 -11.85 1.11
CA ALA A 157 -0.51 -11.35 -0.21
C ALA A 157 0.68 -10.40 -0.22
N CYS A 158 1.43 -10.42 -1.32
CA CYS A 158 2.60 -9.58 -1.50
C CYS A 158 2.54 -8.77 -2.80
N VAL A 159 2.92 -7.51 -2.73
CA VAL A 159 3.11 -6.64 -3.90
C VAL A 159 4.54 -6.09 -3.86
N TYR A 160 5.38 -6.38 -4.86
CA TYR A 160 6.79 -5.98 -4.80
C TYR A 160 7.44 -5.73 -6.17
N GLY A 161 8.67 -5.23 -6.15
CA GLY A 161 9.35 -4.75 -7.36
C GLY A 161 8.77 -3.41 -7.78
N ASP A 162 8.46 -3.25 -9.05
CA ASP A 162 7.80 -2.07 -9.64
C ASP A 162 6.29 -2.34 -9.91
N ALA A 163 5.70 -3.31 -9.22
CA ALA A 163 4.31 -3.71 -9.40
C ALA A 163 3.33 -2.63 -8.93
N CYS A 164 2.19 -2.55 -9.61
CA CYS A 164 1.14 -1.60 -9.30
C CYS A 164 -0.22 -2.30 -9.11
N VAL A 165 -0.90 -1.99 -8.02
CA VAL A 165 -2.28 -2.42 -7.74
C VAL A 165 -3.14 -1.19 -7.57
N SER A 166 -4.18 -1.01 -8.40
CA SER A 166 -4.94 0.24 -8.42
C SER A 166 -6.44 0.07 -8.62
N ASP A 167 -7.16 1.17 -8.64
CA ASP A 167 -8.63 1.26 -8.79
C ASP A 167 -9.37 0.50 -7.67
N ASN A 168 -10.21 -0.47 -8.02
CA ASN A 168 -10.95 -1.32 -7.08
C ASN A 168 -10.37 -2.74 -7.01
N ALA A 169 -9.11 -2.90 -7.38
CA ALA A 169 -8.45 -4.20 -7.40
C ALA A 169 -8.28 -4.79 -6.00
N CYS A 170 -8.37 -6.10 -5.94
CA CYS A 170 -8.21 -6.85 -4.71
C CYS A 170 -7.19 -7.97 -4.89
N VAL A 171 -6.12 -7.93 -4.12
CA VAL A 171 -5.07 -8.94 -4.07
C VAL A 171 -5.09 -9.56 -2.68
N SER A 172 -5.29 -10.86 -2.58
CA SER A 172 -5.55 -11.50 -1.29
C SER A 172 -5.03 -12.94 -1.23
N GLY A 173 -5.33 -13.64 -0.13
CA GLY A 173 -4.86 -15.00 0.05
C GLY A 173 -3.33 -15.03 0.10
N ASN A 174 -2.70 -15.85 -0.71
CA ASN A 174 -1.26 -15.95 -0.89
C ASN A 174 -0.76 -15.38 -2.23
N ALA A 175 -1.57 -14.56 -2.91
CA ALA A 175 -1.21 -14.00 -4.20
C ALA A 175 0.01 -13.07 -4.14
N CYS A 176 0.88 -13.19 -5.14
CA CYS A 176 2.03 -12.31 -5.31
C CYS A 176 1.92 -11.53 -6.64
N VAL A 177 1.99 -10.21 -6.56
CA VAL A 177 2.07 -9.30 -7.72
C VAL A 177 3.46 -8.69 -7.73
N TYR A 178 4.27 -8.96 -8.75
CA TYR A 178 5.67 -8.54 -8.73
C TYR A 178 6.24 -8.21 -10.12
N GLY A 179 7.52 -7.83 -10.16
CA GLY A 179 8.13 -7.30 -11.37
C GLY A 179 7.47 -5.99 -11.75
N ASN A 180 7.08 -5.83 -13.01
CA ASN A 180 6.38 -4.67 -13.53
C ASN A 180 4.88 -4.95 -13.77
N ALA A 181 4.29 -5.92 -13.05
CA ALA A 181 2.90 -6.31 -13.24
C ALA A 181 1.94 -5.19 -12.80
N GLY A 182 0.91 -4.94 -13.60
CA GLY A 182 -0.15 -3.99 -13.27
C GLY A 182 -1.49 -4.69 -13.08
N VAL A 183 -2.10 -4.55 -11.91
CA VAL A 183 -3.41 -5.11 -11.56
C VAL A 183 -4.37 -3.98 -11.22
N SER A 184 -5.44 -3.81 -11.99
CA SER A 184 -6.32 -2.64 -11.88
C SER A 184 -7.79 -2.97 -12.14
N GLY A 185 -8.65 -1.96 -12.16
CA GLY A 185 -10.08 -2.13 -12.39
C GLY A 185 -10.74 -2.94 -11.27
N ASN A 186 -11.53 -3.94 -11.65
CA ASN A 186 -12.23 -4.84 -10.72
C ASN A 186 -11.50 -6.18 -10.54
N ALA A 187 -10.18 -6.19 -10.58
CA ALA A 187 -9.37 -7.40 -10.42
C ALA A 187 -9.66 -8.13 -9.09
N ARG A 188 -9.63 -9.45 -9.14
CA ARG A 188 -9.72 -10.34 -7.98
C ARG A 188 -8.65 -11.42 -8.10
N VAL A 189 -7.53 -11.21 -7.42
CA VAL A 189 -6.37 -12.09 -7.42
C VAL A 189 -6.18 -12.62 -6.01
N TYR A 190 -6.51 -13.90 -5.77
CA TYR A 190 -6.43 -14.51 -4.43
C TYR A 190 -5.44 -15.68 -4.35
N ASN A 191 -4.78 -16.00 -5.45
CA ASN A 191 -3.58 -16.84 -5.49
C ASN A 191 -2.77 -16.51 -6.74
N ASP A 192 -1.52 -16.99 -6.82
CA ASP A 192 -0.59 -16.74 -7.92
C ASP A 192 -1.08 -17.20 -9.29
N ASN A 193 -2.00 -18.16 -9.34
CA ASN A 193 -2.51 -18.68 -10.60
C ASN A 193 -3.64 -17.83 -11.20
N MET A 194 -4.13 -16.81 -10.49
CA MET A 194 -5.14 -15.85 -10.96
C MET A 194 -4.54 -14.66 -11.69
N LEU A 195 -3.23 -14.66 -11.86
CA LEU A 195 -2.44 -13.62 -12.49
C LEU A 195 -1.43 -14.27 -13.42
N PHE A 196 -1.23 -13.67 -14.59
CA PHE A 196 -0.15 -13.97 -15.52
C PHE A 196 0.44 -12.66 -16.01
N TRP A 197 1.76 -12.56 -16.08
CA TRP A 197 2.41 -11.44 -16.74
C TRP A 197 3.63 -11.90 -17.52
N ALA A 198 3.96 -11.13 -18.55
CA ALA A 198 5.17 -11.27 -19.34
C ALA A 198 5.78 -9.88 -19.54
N SER A 199 7.04 -9.73 -19.16
CA SER A 199 7.79 -8.49 -19.36
C SER A 199 8.68 -8.55 -20.59
N LYS A 200 9.03 -7.38 -21.14
CA LYS A 200 9.83 -7.21 -22.36
C LYS A 200 9.17 -7.82 -23.59
N VAL A 201 7.86 -7.64 -23.70
CA VAL A 201 7.05 -8.15 -24.81
C VAL A 201 6.60 -7.03 -25.77
N GLY A 202 6.42 -7.39 -27.03
CA GLY A 202 6.04 -6.49 -28.11
C GLY A 202 7.11 -5.46 -28.45
N THR A 203 6.80 -4.58 -29.40
CA THR A 203 7.73 -3.58 -29.93
C THR A 203 8.24 -2.57 -28.90
N GLU A 204 7.48 -2.33 -27.84
CA GLU A 204 7.81 -1.36 -26.77
C GLU A 204 8.54 -2.00 -25.59
N ASN A 205 8.85 -3.31 -25.64
CA ASN A 205 9.44 -4.06 -24.53
C ASN A 205 8.71 -3.86 -23.18
N GLY A 206 7.39 -3.69 -23.23
CA GLY A 206 6.56 -3.43 -22.05
C GLY A 206 6.19 -4.70 -21.28
N THR A 207 5.37 -4.55 -20.26
CA THR A 207 4.79 -5.67 -19.51
C THR A 207 3.32 -5.84 -19.89
N LEU A 208 2.96 -7.05 -20.28
CA LEU A 208 1.58 -7.50 -20.44
C LEU A 208 1.17 -8.18 -19.15
N THR A 209 0.04 -7.79 -18.56
CA THR A 209 -0.53 -8.46 -17.39
C THR A 209 -1.94 -8.92 -17.71
N VAL A 210 -2.26 -10.17 -17.39
CA VAL A 210 -3.62 -10.76 -17.51
C VAL A 210 -4.05 -11.25 -16.14
N PHE A 211 -5.23 -10.87 -15.69
CA PHE A 211 -5.71 -11.22 -14.36
C PHE A 211 -7.21 -11.51 -14.32
N ASN A 212 -7.60 -12.24 -13.26
CA ASN A 212 -8.98 -12.54 -12.97
C ASN A 212 -9.73 -11.32 -12.40
N THR A 213 -11.01 -11.18 -12.72
CA THR A 213 -11.88 -10.12 -12.20
C THR A 213 -12.93 -10.67 -11.21
N LYS A 214 -13.63 -9.77 -10.53
CA LYS A 214 -14.76 -10.09 -9.64
C LYS A 214 -15.84 -10.92 -10.32
N SER A 215 -16.07 -10.69 -11.61
CA SER A 215 -17.09 -11.42 -12.41
C SER A 215 -16.55 -12.71 -13.03
N ASN A 216 -15.35 -13.15 -12.64
CA ASN A 216 -14.64 -14.29 -13.23
C ASN A 216 -14.38 -14.15 -14.75
N ASN A 217 -14.28 -12.92 -15.24
CA ASN A 217 -13.76 -12.62 -16.57
C ASN A 217 -12.26 -12.38 -16.49
N LEU A 218 -11.59 -12.22 -17.63
CA LEU A 218 -10.22 -11.79 -17.71
C LEU A 218 -10.12 -10.33 -18.11
N LEU A 219 -9.17 -9.62 -17.54
CA LEU A 219 -8.72 -8.31 -18.02
C LEU A 219 -7.23 -8.37 -18.34
N VAL A 220 -6.85 -7.52 -19.28
CA VAL A 220 -5.49 -7.34 -19.78
C VAL A 220 -5.08 -5.90 -19.53
N THR A 221 -3.89 -5.70 -18.98
CA THR A 221 -3.23 -4.39 -18.94
C THR A 221 -1.91 -4.43 -19.69
N LYS A 222 -1.62 -3.40 -20.50
CA LYS A 222 -0.33 -3.17 -21.13
C LYS A 222 -0.14 -1.68 -21.42
N GLY A 223 0.80 -1.06 -20.75
CA GLY A 223 0.94 0.41 -20.80
C GLY A 223 -0.36 1.09 -20.37
N CYS A 224 -0.92 1.96 -21.21
CA CYS A 224 -2.19 2.64 -20.95
C CYS A 224 -3.43 1.81 -21.34
N PHE A 225 -3.26 0.61 -21.90
CA PHE A 225 -4.39 -0.22 -22.27
C PHE A 225 -4.93 -0.98 -21.06
N ILE A 226 -6.26 -0.99 -20.95
CA ILE A 226 -7.02 -1.88 -20.07
C ILE A 226 -8.27 -2.35 -20.83
N GLY A 227 -8.53 -3.66 -20.86
CA GLY A 227 -9.69 -4.24 -21.54
C GLY A 227 -9.71 -5.75 -21.46
N THR A 228 -10.66 -6.38 -22.13
CA THR A 228 -10.71 -7.83 -22.26
C THR A 228 -9.60 -8.38 -23.16
N PRO A 229 -9.28 -9.68 -23.11
CA PRO A 229 -8.36 -10.31 -24.05
C PRO A 229 -8.72 -10.07 -25.50
N GLU A 230 -10.01 -10.12 -25.85
CA GLU A 230 -10.52 -9.92 -27.20
C GLU A 230 -10.30 -8.48 -27.68
N GLU A 231 -10.65 -7.50 -26.83
CA GLU A 231 -10.41 -6.07 -27.11
C GLU A 231 -8.93 -5.77 -27.28
N PHE A 232 -8.07 -6.38 -26.43
CA PHE A 232 -6.62 -6.23 -26.56
C PHE A 232 -6.09 -6.78 -27.86
N LEU A 233 -6.50 -7.98 -28.27
CA LEU A 233 -6.08 -8.59 -29.51
C LEU A 233 -6.59 -7.82 -30.73
N GLU A 234 -7.81 -7.30 -30.70
CA GLU A 234 -8.33 -6.44 -31.78
C GLU A 234 -7.53 -5.14 -31.91
N ALA A 235 -7.23 -4.48 -30.80
CA ALA A 235 -6.39 -3.27 -30.78
C ALA A 235 -4.97 -3.56 -31.28
N SER A 236 -4.38 -4.67 -30.82
CA SER A 236 -3.05 -5.12 -31.19
C SER A 236 -2.94 -5.43 -32.69
N ARG A 237 -3.95 -6.08 -33.28
CA ARG A 237 -4.00 -6.40 -34.71
C ARG A 237 -3.95 -5.14 -35.60
N LYS A 238 -4.56 -4.05 -35.12
CA LYS A 238 -4.59 -2.77 -35.85
C LYS A 238 -3.28 -1.98 -35.72
N LYS A 239 -2.55 -2.17 -34.61
CA LYS A 239 -1.39 -1.33 -34.26
C LYS A 239 -0.04 -1.97 -34.61
N HIS A 240 0.06 -3.29 -34.55
CA HIS A 240 1.35 -4.00 -34.61
C HIS A 240 1.50 -4.86 -35.88
N ASP A 241 2.73 -5.19 -36.20
CA ASP A 241 3.06 -6.12 -37.27
C ASP A 241 2.59 -7.57 -36.93
N PRO A 242 2.51 -8.46 -37.95
CA PRO A 242 2.01 -9.84 -37.73
C PRO A 242 2.81 -10.65 -36.74
N VAL A 243 4.12 -10.42 -36.56
CA VAL A 243 4.99 -11.16 -35.63
C VAL A 243 4.67 -10.75 -34.21
N THR A 244 4.64 -9.45 -33.92
CA THR A 244 4.27 -8.90 -32.62
C THR A 244 2.82 -9.26 -32.25
N PHE A 245 1.89 -9.20 -33.22
CA PHE A 245 0.52 -9.62 -32.96
C PHE A 245 0.44 -11.12 -32.58
N ARG A 246 1.21 -11.98 -33.25
CA ARG A 246 1.27 -13.41 -32.94
C ARG A 246 1.85 -13.67 -31.56
N GLU A 247 2.88 -12.92 -31.15
CA GLU A 247 3.43 -12.98 -29.79
C GLU A 247 2.33 -12.73 -28.75
N TYR A 248 1.55 -11.65 -28.90
CA TYR A 248 0.44 -11.34 -27.99
C TYR A 248 -0.65 -12.40 -27.99
N GLN A 249 -1.01 -12.96 -29.14
CA GLN A 249 -1.97 -14.06 -29.20
C GLN A 249 -1.52 -15.24 -28.32
N LEU A 250 -0.28 -15.68 -28.47
CA LEU A 250 0.28 -16.80 -27.70
C LEU A 250 0.28 -16.50 -26.19
N LEU A 251 0.66 -15.29 -25.79
CA LEU A 251 0.68 -14.89 -24.38
C LEU A 251 -0.73 -14.89 -23.78
N ILE A 252 -1.72 -14.39 -24.51
CA ILE A 252 -3.13 -14.37 -24.07
C ILE A 252 -3.68 -15.80 -23.99
N GLU A 253 -3.37 -16.69 -24.94
CA GLU A 253 -3.74 -18.10 -24.91
C GLU A 253 -3.20 -18.81 -23.67
N VAL A 254 -1.90 -18.63 -23.37
CA VAL A 254 -1.24 -19.18 -22.17
C VAL A 254 -1.90 -18.63 -20.89
N ALA A 255 -2.06 -17.34 -20.79
CA ALA A 255 -2.68 -16.68 -19.63
C ALA A 255 -4.10 -17.20 -19.37
N THR A 256 -4.93 -17.24 -20.40
CA THR A 256 -6.31 -17.73 -20.35
C THR A 256 -6.38 -19.17 -19.89
N SER A 257 -5.53 -20.04 -20.45
CA SER A 257 -5.44 -21.46 -20.07
C SER A 257 -5.09 -21.62 -18.58
N ARG A 258 -4.06 -20.91 -18.10
CA ARG A 258 -3.60 -21.00 -16.71
C ARG A 258 -4.66 -20.51 -15.72
N ILE A 259 -5.20 -19.31 -15.94
CA ILE A 259 -6.18 -18.70 -15.03
C ILE A 259 -7.50 -19.50 -15.03
N THR A 260 -7.96 -19.97 -16.18
CA THR A 260 -9.17 -20.81 -16.26
C THR A 260 -9.00 -22.14 -15.53
N LYS A 261 -7.81 -22.75 -15.60
CA LYS A 261 -7.50 -23.97 -14.83
C LYS A 261 -7.52 -23.68 -13.33
N ALA A 262 -6.95 -22.56 -12.89
CA ALA A 262 -6.90 -22.17 -11.49
C ALA A 262 -8.30 -21.95 -10.90
N ARG A 263 -9.23 -21.35 -11.66
CA ARG A 263 -10.64 -21.15 -11.24
C ARG A 263 -11.37 -22.45 -10.92
N LYS A 264 -11.03 -23.55 -11.59
CA LYS A 264 -11.66 -24.87 -11.39
C LYS A 264 -11.17 -25.60 -10.14
N GLN A 265 -10.14 -25.09 -9.47
CA GLN A 265 -9.52 -25.72 -8.29
C GLN A 265 -9.99 -25.07 -6.97
N ILE A 266 -10.96 -24.16 -7.04
CA ILE A 266 -11.58 -23.44 -5.94
C ILE A 266 -13.01 -23.91 -5.79
#